data_2bbf8f4dfadee5ca94731a1467e880c0
#
_entry.id   2bbf8f4dfadee5ca94731a1467e880c0
#
_cell.length_a   1.000
_cell.length_b   1.000
_cell.length_c   1.000
_cell.angle_alpha   90.00
_cell.angle_beta   90.00
_cell.angle_gamma   90.00
#
_symmetry.space_group_name_H-M   'P 1'
#
loop_
_entity.id
_entity.type
_entity.pdbx_description
1 polymer ?
#
loop_
_entity_poly.entity_id
_entity_poly.type
_entity_poly.pdbx_seq_one_letter_code
_entity_poly.pdbx_strand_id
1 'polypeptide(L)'
;NVEEVCEKLEQKGYSVTRYHAGLSDLERKENQEDFIYDRKQIMVATNAFGMGIDKSNVRYVIHYNMPKNMESYYQEAGRAGRDGLPAECILLYAGQDVITNQFFIENMAQESEDPETTALIRQREEERLKKMTFYCFTHECLRDYILRYFGEYGSNYCGNCSNCLSEFETVDVTAAAKAI
;
A
#
# COMPACT_ATOMS: atom_id res chain seq x y z
N ASN A 1 -5.80 -12.19 -5.10
CA ASN A 1 -5.07 -12.91 -6.12
C ASN A 1 -5.06 -12.10 -7.43
N VAL A 2 -3.87 -11.91 -8.05
CA VAL A 2 -3.69 -11.06 -9.25
C VAL A 2 -4.57 -11.55 -10.40
N GLU A 3 -4.55 -12.86 -10.67
CA GLU A 3 -5.33 -13.47 -11.77
C GLU A 3 -6.83 -13.22 -11.61
N GLU A 4 -7.36 -13.48 -10.43
CA GLU A 4 -8.78 -13.29 -10.12
C GLU A 4 -9.24 -11.83 -10.29
N VAL A 5 -8.40 -10.88 -9.87
CA VAL A 5 -8.70 -9.45 -10.02
C VAL A 5 -8.65 -9.05 -11.49
N CYS A 6 -7.68 -9.55 -12.28
CA CYS A 6 -7.61 -9.33 -13.72
C CYS A 6 -8.89 -9.84 -14.41
N GLU A 7 -9.27 -11.10 -14.18
CA GLU A 7 -10.45 -11.69 -14.75
C GLU A 7 -11.73 -10.89 -14.46
N LYS A 8 -11.90 -10.48 -13.21
CA LYS A 8 -13.05 -9.66 -12.78
C LYS A 8 -13.10 -8.30 -13.49
N LEU A 9 -11.95 -7.67 -13.70
CA LEU A 9 -11.87 -6.39 -14.40
C LEU A 9 -12.11 -6.56 -15.91
N GLU A 10 -11.57 -7.60 -16.52
CA GLU A 10 -11.81 -7.94 -17.93
C GLU A 10 -13.29 -8.23 -18.21
N GLN A 11 -13.96 -8.99 -17.33
CA GLN A 11 -15.40 -9.25 -17.40
C GLN A 11 -16.24 -7.97 -17.35
N LYS A 12 -15.72 -6.91 -16.72
CA LYS A 12 -16.35 -5.58 -16.69
C LYS A 12 -15.97 -4.70 -17.89
N GLY A 13 -15.17 -5.21 -18.82
CA GLY A 13 -14.78 -4.50 -20.04
C GLY A 13 -13.56 -3.58 -19.90
N TYR A 14 -12.81 -3.68 -18.82
CA TYR A 14 -11.58 -2.90 -18.67
C TYR A 14 -10.42 -3.53 -19.45
N SER A 15 -9.54 -2.68 -20.00
CA SER A 15 -8.30 -3.09 -20.65
C SER A 15 -7.21 -3.31 -19.59
N VAL A 16 -6.99 -4.57 -19.21
CA VAL A 16 -6.16 -4.98 -18.06
C VAL A 16 -4.95 -5.79 -18.51
N THR A 17 -3.86 -5.69 -17.80
CA THR A 17 -2.72 -6.61 -17.85
C THR A 17 -2.25 -6.94 -16.43
N ARG A 18 -1.33 -7.89 -16.29
CA ARG A 18 -0.90 -8.42 -14.99
C ARG A 18 0.62 -8.55 -14.89
N TYR A 19 1.12 -8.49 -13.64
CA TYR A 19 2.53 -8.67 -13.37
C TYR A 19 2.75 -9.35 -12.01
N HIS A 20 3.34 -10.54 -12.01
CA HIS A 20 3.72 -11.28 -10.80
C HIS A 20 4.84 -12.30 -11.09
N ALA A 21 5.47 -12.81 -10.05
CA ALA A 21 6.61 -13.71 -10.16
C ALA A 21 6.30 -15.07 -10.83
N GLY A 22 5.03 -15.47 -10.91
CA GLY A 22 4.62 -16.70 -11.59
C GLY A 22 4.56 -16.62 -13.12
N LEU A 23 4.73 -15.42 -13.71
CA LEU A 23 4.80 -15.23 -15.15
C LEU A 23 6.25 -15.48 -15.65
N SER A 24 6.39 -15.92 -16.89
CA SER A 24 7.68 -15.99 -17.58
C SER A 24 8.29 -14.58 -17.77
N ASP A 25 9.59 -14.52 -17.99
CA ASP A 25 10.29 -13.25 -18.22
C ASP A 25 9.75 -12.52 -19.45
N LEU A 26 9.38 -13.28 -20.49
CA LEU A 26 8.80 -12.74 -21.71
C LEU A 26 7.44 -12.11 -21.45
N GLU A 27 6.53 -12.84 -20.79
CA GLU A 27 5.20 -12.32 -20.45
C GLU A 27 5.29 -11.09 -19.54
N ARG A 28 6.19 -11.10 -18.55
CA ARG A 28 6.41 -9.94 -17.69
C ARG A 28 6.83 -8.72 -18.50
N LYS A 29 7.74 -8.88 -19.45
CA LYS A 29 8.22 -7.82 -20.31
C LYS A 29 7.10 -7.28 -21.21
N GLU A 30 6.37 -8.15 -21.90
CA GLU A 30 5.27 -7.77 -22.79
C GLU A 30 4.16 -7.04 -22.02
N ASN A 31 3.73 -7.58 -20.88
CA ASN A 31 2.71 -6.97 -20.04
C ASN A 31 3.15 -5.61 -19.49
N GLN A 32 4.42 -5.46 -19.12
CA GLN A 32 4.98 -4.19 -18.69
C GLN A 32 5.00 -3.16 -19.82
N GLU A 33 5.44 -3.55 -21.03
CA GLU A 33 5.43 -2.68 -22.20
C GLU A 33 4.00 -2.26 -22.58
N ASP A 34 3.04 -3.16 -22.52
CA ASP A 34 1.64 -2.87 -22.78
C ASP A 34 1.09 -1.79 -21.85
N PHE A 35 1.47 -1.83 -20.58
CA PHE A 35 1.08 -0.80 -19.63
C PHE A 35 1.86 0.51 -19.84
N ILE A 36 3.18 0.47 -20.07
CA ILE A 36 4.01 1.65 -20.27
C ILE A 36 3.55 2.45 -21.51
N TYR A 37 3.23 1.75 -22.61
CA TYR A 37 2.81 2.38 -23.87
C TYR A 37 1.29 2.58 -23.99
N ASP A 38 0.55 2.55 -22.88
CA ASP A 38 -0.90 2.79 -22.85
C ASP A 38 -1.73 1.81 -23.71
N ARG A 39 -1.19 0.65 -24.13
CA ARG A 39 -1.95 -0.40 -24.78
C ARG A 39 -2.91 -1.10 -23.81
N LYS A 40 -2.55 -1.11 -22.53
CA LYS A 40 -3.39 -1.56 -21.42
C LYS A 40 -3.52 -0.43 -20.38
N GLN A 41 -4.75 -0.18 -19.93
CA GLN A 41 -5.07 0.92 -19.02
C GLN A 41 -4.77 0.58 -17.55
N ILE A 42 -4.91 -0.69 -17.19
CA ILE A 42 -4.78 -1.15 -15.81
C ILE A 42 -3.71 -2.23 -15.74
N MET A 43 -2.80 -2.09 -14.79
CA MET A 43 -1.85 -3.12 -14.38
C MET A 43 -2.25 -3.66 -13.02
N VAL A 44 -2.56 -4.95 -12.93
CA VAL A 44 -2.74 -5.66 -11.65
C VAL A 44 -1.46 -6.39 -11.31
N ALA A 45 -0.84 -6.04 -10.21
CA ALA A 45 0.50 -6.54 -9.90
C ALA A 45 0.67 -6.89 -8.42
N THR A 46 1.64 -7.77 -8.14
CA THR A 46 2.22 -7.89 -6.82
C THR A 46 3.31 -6.81 -6.63
N ASN A 47 3.85 -6.69 -5.42
CA ASN A 47 4.98 -5.82 -5.11
C ASN A 47 6.26 -6.08 -5.96
N ALA A 48 6.31 -7.23 -6.66
CA ALA A 48 7.37 -7.50 -7.63
C ALA A 48 7.35 -6.54 -8.84
N PHE A 49 6.20 -5.90 -9.12
CA PHE A 49 6.07 -4.88 -10.14
C PHE A 49 6.55 -3.55 -9.59
N GLY A 50 7.70 -3.08 -9.99
CA GLY A 50 7.99 -1.76 -9.56
C GLY A 50 9.43 -1.30 -9.52
N MET A 51 10.39 -2.16 -9.51
CA MET A 51 11.78 -1.74 -9.67
C MET A 51 12.04 -1.45 -11.16
N GLY A 52 12.15 -0.14 -11.51
CA GLY A 52 12.51 0.28 -12.86
C GLY A 52 11.35 0.71 -13.78
N ILE A 53 10.11 0.85 -13.27
CA ILE A 53 9.01 1.37 -14.10
C ILE A 53 8.97 2.89 -14.00
N ASP A 54 9.27 3.52 -15.13
CA ASP A 54 9.17 4.96 -15.31
C ASP A 54 7.97 5.31 -16.21
N LYS A 55 6.76 5.19 -15.64
CA LYS A 55 5.53 5.67 -16.25
C LYS A 55 5.06 6.89 -15.47
N SER A 56 5.12 8.06 -16.10
CA SER A 56 4.82 9.34 -15.44
C SER A 56 3.32 9.62 -15.27
N ASN A 57 2.49 9.11 -16.19
CA ASN A 57 1.07 9.43 -16.29
C ASN A 57 0.17 8.44 -15.52
N VAL A 58 0.64 7.81 -14.44
CA VAL A 58 -0.19 6.98 -13.57
C VAL A 58 -1.16 7.87 -12.79
N ARG A 59 -2.47 7.69 -13.01
CA ARG A 59 -3.51 8.50 -12.33
C ARG A 59 -3.99 7.88 -11.03
N TYR A 60 -3.95 6.56 -10.92
CA TYR A 60 -4.44 5.83 -9.75
C TYR A 60 -3.42 4.79 -9.33
N VAL A 61 -3.10 4.77 -8.03
CA VAL A 61 -2.44 3.63 -7.38
C VAL A 61 -3.41 3.09 -6.32
N ILE A 62 -3.86 1.85 -6.53
CA ILE A 62 -4.85 1.22 -5.66
C ILE A 62 -4.20 0.03 -4.96
N HIS A 63 -4.04 0.14 -3.65
CA HIS A 63 -3.62 -0.99 -2.81
C HIS A 63 -4.85 -1.82 -2.46
N TYR A 64 -5.02 -2.94 -3.16
CA TYR A 64 -6.12 -3.88 -2.93
C TYR A 64 -5.98 -4.61 -1.59
N ASN A 65 -4.74 -4.85 -1.16
CA ASN A 65 -4.39 -5.32 0.17
C ASN A 65 -3.50 -4.29 0.86
N MET A 66 -3.55 -4.27 2.19
CA MET A 66 -2.69 -3.39 2.98
C MET A 66 -1.21 -3.77 2.81
N PRO A 67 -0.32 -2.84 2.42
CA PRO A 67 1.12 -3.07 2.39
C PRO A 67 1.66 -3.49 3.76
N LYS A 68 2.76 -4.21 3.79
CA LYS A 68 3.36 -4.71 5.03
C LYS A 68 3.92 -3.62 5.95
N ASN A 69 4.31 -2.47 5.38
CA ASN A 69 4.89 -1.33 6.10
C ASN A 69 4.73 -0.02 5.31
N MET A 70 5.03 1.10 5.97
CA MET A 70 4.93 2.44 5.42
C MET A 70 5.91 2.69 4.27
N GLU A 71 7.10 2.08 4.31
CA GLU A 71 8.11 2.23 3.27
C GLU A 71 7.62 1.63 1.94
N SER A 72 7.05 0.42 1.99
CA SER A 72 6.45 -0.22 0.82
C SER A 72 5.27 0.60 0.28
N TYR A 73 4.37 1.04 1.17
CA TYR A 73 3.26 1.91 0.79
C TYR A 73 3.74 3.18 0.08
N TYR A 74 4.68 3.91 0.67
CA TYR A 74 5.20 5.16 0.12
C TYR A 74 5.88 4.96 -1.24
N GLN A 75 6.68 3.91 -1.38
CA GLN A 75 7.35 3.57 -2.64
C GLN A 75 6.35 3.25 -3.76
N GLU A 76 5.28 2.53 -3.44
CA GLU A 76 4.25 2.14 -4.39
C GLU A 76 3.33 3.32 -4.73
N ALA A 77 2.83 4.04 -3.73
CA ALA A 77 2.02 5.24 -3.89
C ALA A 77 2.76 6.35 -4.66
N GLY A 78 4.07 6.50 -4.46
CA GLY A 78 4.92 7.48 -5.14
C GLY A 78 5.08 7.27 -6.64
N ARG A 79 4.41 6.28 -7.24
CA ARG A 79 4.30 6.11 -8.70
C ARG A 79 3.22 6.98 -9.32
N ALA A 80 2.26 7.42 -8.52
CA ALA A 80 1.16 8.24 -8.99
C ALA A 80 1.62 9.69 -9.28
N GLY A 81 1.18 10.24 -10.41
CA GLY A 81 1.33 11.67 -10.72
C GLY A 81 2.76 12.17 -10.88
N ARG A 82 3.70 11.37 -11.36
CA ARG A 82 5.09 11.80 -11.58
C ARG A 82 5.24 12.91 -12.65
N ASP A 83 4.23 13.11 -13.48
CA ASP A 83 4.15 14.19 -14.44
C ASP A 83 3.63 15.52 -13.82
N GLY A 84 3.37 15.54 -12.51
CA GLY A 84 2.86 16.70 -11.78
C GLY A 84 1.36 16.92 -11.91
N LEU A 85 0.63 16.08 -12.66
CA LEU A 85 -0.82 16.16 -12.75
C LEU A 85 -1.50 15.46 -11.57
N PRO A 86 -2.75 15.84 -11.24
CA PRO A 86 -3.51 15.20 -10.15
C PRO A 86 -3.57 13.68 -10.30
N ALA A 87 -3.34 12.98 -9.20
CA ALA A 87 -3.41 11.54 -9.12
C ALA A 87 -3.86 11.11 -7.72
N GLU A 88 -4.48 9.94 -7.63
CA GLU A 88 -5.05 9.42 -6.40
C GLU A 88 -4.36 8.14 -5.96
N CYS A 89 -4.11 8.04 -4.65
CA CYS A 89 -3.63 6.84 -3.99
C CYS A 89 -4.74 6.32 -3.07
N ILE A 90 -5.25 5.13 -3.37
CA ILE A 90 -6.36 4.51 -2.64
C ILE A 90 -5.81 3.29 -1.92
N LEU A 91 -6.06 3.22 -0.60
CA LEU A 91 -5.72 2.07 0.22
C LEU A 91 -7.00 1.41 0.73
N LEU A 92 -7.23 0.17 0.33
CA LEU A 92 -8.29 -0.67 0.89
C LEU A 92 -7.71 -1.41 2.10
N TYR A 93 -8.47 -1.41 3.20
CA TYR A 93 -8.08 -2.07 4.44
C TYR A 93 -9.04 -3.21 4.78
N ALA A 94 -8.47 -4.35 5.12
CA ALA A 94 -9.19 -5.46 5.73
C ALA A 94 -8.37 -6.00 6.92
N GLY A 95 -9.04 -6.32 8.04
CA GLY A 95 -8.36 -6.88 9.22
C GLY A 95 -7.60 -8.17 8.91
N GLN A 96 -8.04 -8.94 7.91
CA GLN A 96 -7.36 -10.13 7.42
C GLN A 96 -5.95 -9.83 6.87
N ASP A 97 -5.70 -8.62 6.34
CA ASP A 97 -4.38 -8.24 5.84
C ASP A 97 -3.35 -8.16 6.98
N VAL A 98 -3.76 -7.71 8.16
CA VAL A 98 -2.90 -7.68 9.35
C VAL A 98 -2.50 -9.11 9.75
N ILE A 99 -3.47 -10.02 9.82
CA ILE A 99 -3.22 -11.44 10.16
C ILE A 99 -2.27 -12.08 9.14
N THR A 100 -2.51 -11.82 7.86
CA THR A 100 -1.67 -12.34 6.77
C THR A 100 -0.23 -11.81 6.88
N ASN A 101 -0.05 -10.52 7.12
CA ASN A 101 1.28 -9.92 7.29
C ASN A 101 1.99 -10.43 8.56
N GLN A 102 1.27 -10.63 9.67
CA GLN A 102 1.80 -11.25 10.88
C GLN A 102 2.30 -12.67 10.60
N PHE A 103 1.52 -13.48 9.90
CA PHE A 103 1.90 -14.83 9.51
C PHE A 103 3.20 -14.83 8.68
N PHE A 104 3.38 -13.90 7.74
CA PHE A 104 4.63 -13.79 6.99
C PHE A 104 5.81 -13.39 7.88
N ILE A 105 5.64 -12.46 8.81
CA ILE A 105 6.68 -12.06 9.76
C ILE A 105 7.11 -13.25 10.63
N GLU A 106 6.17 -14.04 11.12
CA GLU A 106 6.45 -15.22 11.93
C GLU A 106 7.24 -16.28 11.15
N ASN A 107 6.93 -16.48 9.87
CA ASN A 107 7.61 -17.49 9.05
C ASN A 107 8.96 -17.02 8.52
N MET A 108 9.15 -15.74 8.22
CA MET A 108 10.47 -15.18 7.84
C MET A 108 11.54 -15.40 8.92
N ALA A 109 11.14 -15.41 10.19
CA ALA A 109 12.04 -15.59 11.31
C ALA A 109 12.64 -17.00 11.42
N GLN A 110 12.16 -17.98 10.66
CA GLN A 110 12.65 -19.36 10.70
C GLN A 110 13.87 -19.60 9.78
N GLU A 111 14.23 -18.64 8.94
CA GLU A 111 15.30 -18.79 7.94
C GLU A 111 16.69 -18.34 8.45
N SER A 112 16.80 -17.75 9.63
CA SER A 112 18.06 -17.27 10.20
C SER A 112 18.69 -18.30 11.14
N GLU A 113 20.02 -18.50 11.06
CA GLU A 113 20.75 -19.41 11.92
C GLU A 113 21.01 -18.84 13.35
N ASP A 114 20.85 -17.50 13.52
CA ASP A 114 21.05 -16.83 14.80
C ASP A 114 19.71 -16.41 15.43
N PRO A 115 19.32 -17.01 16.57
CA PRO A 115 18.05 -16.74 17.24
C PRO A 115 17.90 -15.28 17.73
N GLU A 116 18.98 -14.63 18.13
CA GLU A 116 18.94 -13.26 18.66
C GLU A 116 18.70 -12.24 17.54
N THR A 117 19.40 -12.39 16.41
CA THR A 117 19.18 -11.60 15.20
C THR A 117 17.77 -11.79 14.66
N THR A 118 17.28 -13.02 14.65
CA THR A 118 15.91 -13.36 14.24
C THR A 118 14.86 -12.64 15.07
N ALA A 119 15.00 -12.67 16.40
CA ALA A 119 14.08 -11.98 17.31
C ALA A 119 14.04 -10.47 17.07
N LEU A 120 15.21 -9.86 16.84
CA LEU A 120 15.32 -8.42 16.57
C LEU A 120 14.66 -8.03 15.22
N ILE A 121 14.88 -8.83 14.18
CA ILE A 121 14.24 -8.61 12.86
C ILE A 121 12.72 -8.70 13.01
N ARG A 122 12.22 -9.75 13.66
CA ARG A 122 10.80 -9.93 13.92
C ARG A 122 10.18 -8.75 14.64
N GLN A 123 10.78 -8.32 15.73
CA GLN A 123 10.31 -7.16 16.50
C GLN A 123 10.21 -5.91 15.61
N ARG A 124 11.22 -5.65 14.79
CA ARG A 124 11.22 -4.49 13.86
C ARG A 124 10.10 -4.58 12.83
N GLU A 125 9.87 -5.74 12.24
CA GLU A 125 8.80 -5.91 11.25
C GLU A 125 7.41 -5.82 11.89
N GLU A 126 7.22 -6.32 13.12
CA GLU A 126 6.00 -6.14 13.90
C GLU A 126 5.71 -4.66 14.21
N GLU A 127 6.74 -3.89 14.61
CA GLU A 127 6.62 -2.45 14.84
C GLU A 127 6.27 -1.68 13.55
N ARG A 128 6.84 -2.06 12.40
CA ARG A 128 6.52 -1.49 11.10
C ARG A 128 5.08 -1.79 10.68
N LEU A 129 4.65 -3.04 10.84
CA LEU A 129 3.28 -3.45 10.58
C LEU A 129 2.29 -2.69 11.46
N LYS A 130 2.59 -2.53 12.74
CA LYS A 130 1.79 -1.73 13.67
C LYS A 130 1.64 -0.29 13.21
N LYS A 131 2.71 0.37 12.77
CA LYS A 131 2.66 1.75 12.25
C LYS A 131 1.82 1.84 10.97
N MET A 132 1.93 0.86 10.06
CA MET A 132 1.10 0.79 8.86
C MET A 132 -0.38 0.59 9.20
N THR A 133 -0.68 -0.27 10.18
CA THR A 133 -2.05 -0.49 10.67
C THR A 133 -2.62 0.80 11.26
N PHE A 134 -1.86 1.52 12.09
CA PHE A 134 -2.30 2.81 12.64
C PHE A 134 -2.55 3.86 11.55
N TYR A 135 -1.75 3.88 10.49
CA TYR A 135 -2.00 4.75 9.35
C TYR A 135 -3.38 4.52 8.71
N CYS A 136 -3.84 3.27 8.67
CA CYS A 136 -5.17 2.94 8.14
C CYS A 136 -6.34 3.43 9.03
N PHE A 137 -6.10 3.68 10.31
CA PHE A 137 -7.12 4.08 11.27
C PHE A 137 -6.99 5.53 11.75
N THR A 138 -5.92 6.22 11.39
CA THR A 138 -5.73 7.59 11.87
C THR A 138 -6.77 8.55 11.32
N HIS A 139 -7.19 9.51 12.15
CA HIS A 139 -8.00 10.66 11.75
C HIS A 139 -7.15 11.91 11.46
N GLU A 140 -5.84 11.82 11.70
CA GLU A 140 -4.90 12.89 11.40
C GLU A 140 -4.68 13.02 9.89
N CYS A 141 -4.03 14.11 9.48
CA CYS A 141 -3.65 14.30 8.08
C CYS A 141 -2.76 13.15 7.58
N LEU A 142 -3.20 12.41 6.57
CA LEU A 142 -2.47 11.24 6.05
C LEU A 142 -1.09 11.61 5.52
N ARG A 143 -0.95 12.77 4.84
CA ARG A 143 0.35 13.24 4.36
C ARG A 143 1.29 13.59 5.49
N ASP A 144 0.81 14.28 6.52
CA ASP A 144 1.61 14.62 7.69
C ASP A 144 2.05 13.38 8.47
N TYR A 145 1.19 12.37 8.57
CA TYR A 145 1.54 11.10 9.17
C TYR A 145 2.73 10.44 8.46
N ILE A 146 2.71 10.43 7.10
CA ILE A 146 3.81 9.90 6.29
C ILE A 146 5.10 10.71 6.52
N LEU A 147 5.02 12.04 6.49
CA LEU A 147 6.18 12.91 6.71
C LEU A 147 6.82 12.66 8.08
N ARG A 148 6.01 12.61 9.13
CA ARG A 148 6.49 12.32 10.51
C ARG A 148 7.10 10.93 10.61
N TYR A 149 6.55 9.94 9.90
CA TYR A 149 7.13 8.60 9.86
C TYR A 149 8.57 8.60 9.33
N PHE A 150 8.86 9.42 8.32
CA PHE A 150 10.20 9.59 7.74
C PHE A 150 11.05 10.67 8.41
N GLY A 151 10.60 11.23 9.53
CA GLY A 151 11.36 12.21 10.32
C GLY A 151 11.21 13.65 9.85
N GLU A 152 10.26 13.93 8.97
CA GLU A 152 9.91 15.28 8.53
C GLU A 152 8.69 15.81 9.32
N TYR A 153 8.60 17.12 9.45
CA TYR A 153 7.48 17.77 10.14
C TYR A 153 6.68 18.60 9.14
N GLY A 154 5.37 18.31 9.06
CA GLY A 154 4.42 19.03 8.22
C GLY A 154 3.55 20.00 9.04
N SER A 155 2.49 20.48 8.39
CA SER A 155 1.56 21.45 8.96
C SER A 155 0.36 20.82 9.67
N ASN A 156 0.35 19.54 9.92
CA ASN A 156 -0.80 18.74 10.41
C ASN A 156 -2.06 18.80 9.51
N TYR A 157 -2.00 19.50 8.39
CA TYR A 157 -3.10 19.67 7.46
C TYR A 157 -2.57 19.88 6.04
N CYS A 158 -2.93 19.02 5.10
CA CYS A 158 -2.50 19.16 3.70
C CYS A 158 -3.59 19.68 2.74
N GLY A 159 -4.85 19.76 3.19
CA GLY A 159 -5.98 20.19 2.40
C GLY A 159 -6.33 19.31 1.20
N ASN A 160 -5.76 18.10 1.10
CA ASN A 160 -5.92 17.24 -0.08
C ASN A 160 -6.13 15.76 0.22
N CYS A 161 -5.81 15.27 1.42
CA CYS A 161 -6.09 13.87 1.77
C CYS A 161 -7.53 13.69 2.25
N SER A 162 -8.03 12.45 2.21
CA SER A 162 -9.39 12.13 2.63
C SER A 162 -9.70 12.64 4.05
N ASN A 163 -8.77 12.51 5.00
CA ASN A 163 -8.98 12.97 6.36
C ASN A 163 -9.08 14.50 6.47
N CYS A 164 -8.31 15.24 5.67
CA CYS A 164 -8.41 16.71 5.64
C CYS A 164 -9.68 17.22 4.97
N LEU A 165 -10.25 16.45 4.04
CA LEU A 165 -11.44 16.82 3.28
C LEU A 165 -12.74 16.29 3.89
N SER A 166 -12.64 15.35 4.85
CA SER A 166 -13.80 14.78 5.54
C SER A 166 -14.21 15.63 6.74
N GLU A 167 -15.51 15.78 6.92
CA GLU A 167 -16.10 16.30 8.16
C GLU A 167 -16.29 15.13 9.13
N PHE A 168 -15.60 15.16 10.27
CA PHE A 168 -15.76 14.17 11.33
C PHE A 168 -16.62 14.74 12.45
N GLU A 169 -17.69 14.03 12.82
CA GLU A 169 -18.36 14.28 14.08
C GLU A 169 -17.58 13.60 15.22
N THR A 170 -17.15 14.39 16.19
CA THR A 170 -16.51 13.88 17.40
C THR A 170 -17.54 13.72 18.49
N VAL A 171 -17.67 12.50 19.04
CA VAL A 171 -18.53 12.20 20.19
C VAL A 171 -17.63 11.96 21.40
N ASP A 172 -17.88 12.73 22.48
CA ASP A 172 -17.18 12.51 23.76
C ASP A 172 -17.73 11.25 24.45
N VAL A 173 -16.94 10.20 24.43
CA VAL A 173 -17.23 8.92 25.08
C VAL A 173 -16.51 8.75 26.41
N THR A 174 -15.91 9.80 26.96
CA THR A 174 -15.09 9.76 28.19
C THR A 174 -15.86 9.18 29.37
N ALA A 175 -17.13 9.55 29.53
CA ALA A 175 -17.95 9.04 30.61
C ALA A 175 -18.27 7.55 30.47
N ALA A 176 -18.55 7.10 29.23
CA ALA A 176 -18.80 5.69 28.94
C ALA A 176 -17.53 4.84 29.12
N ALA A 177 -16.38 5.34 28.66
CA ALA A 177 -15.10 4.64 28.80
C ALA A 177 -14.60 4.52 30.24
N LYS A 178 -15.01 5.44 31.14
CA LYS A 178 -14.69 5.37 32.58
C LYS A 178 -15.61 4.42 33.35
N ALA A 179 -16.74 4.00 32.77
CA ALA A 179 -17.70 3.09 33.38
C ALA A 179 -17.44 1.60 33.09
N ILE A 180 -16.45 1.29 32.23
CA ILE A 180 -15.94 -0.05 31.92
C ILE A 180 -14.71 -0.34 32.77
#